data_1a5abb1c562ee196568c4d1e701737a3
#
_entry.id   1a5abb1c562ee196568c4d1e701737a3
#
_cell.length_a   1.000
_cell.length_b   1.000
_cell.length_c   1.000
_cell.angle_alpha   90.00
_cell.angle_beta   90.00
_cell.angle_gamma   90.00
#
_symmetry.space_group_name_H-M   'P 1'
#
loop_
_entity.id
_entity.type
_entity.pdbx_description
1 polymer ?
#
loop_
_entity_poly.entity_id
_entity_poly.type
_entity_poly.pdbx_seq_one_letter_code
_entity_poly.pdbx_strand_id
1 'polypeptide(L)'
;GDVYKRQTVSTACSSGGDAINTACMCMQSGKADIMLAVGAESVLCPLVIYSLANAKALSRRNDSPSTASRPFDVTRDGFVIGEGGGALVLETEEHALARGAKIYAEIRGCGNTDDAYHVTAPHPEGRGAIACMKQAIAEAGINPSDIGYINAHGTATNKGDTVETSSIKKVFGSTLPYVSSTKGATGHMMGAGGITETITCVKAIETGTVPPTINLNEVDPECAGIDFVANTAKKAEINFA
;
A
#
# COMPACT_ATOMS: atom_id res chain seq x y z
N GLY A 1 28.96 -21.22 -10.53
CA GLY A 1 28.10 -21.27 -9.38
C GLY A 1 26.90 -20.37 -9.60
N ASP A 2 25.73 -20.78 -9.19
CA ASP A 2 24.50 -20.01 -9.41
C ASP A 2 24.58 -18.68 -8.69
N VAL A 3 24.48 -17.62 -9.46
CA VAL A 3 24.58 -16.24 -8.99
C VAL A 3 23.24 -15.78 -8.40
N TYR A 4 22.16 -16.59 -8.49
CA TYR A 4 20.81 -16.16 -8.15
C TYR A 4 20.25 -16.91 -6.94
N LYS A 5 19.91 -16.15 -5.91
CA LYS A 5 19.01 -16.62 -4.87
C LYS A 5 17.62 -16.10 -5.19
N ARG A 6 16.64 -17.00 -5.34
CA ARG A 6 15.24 -16.66 -5.57
C ARG A 6 14.44 -17.09 -4.35
N GLN A 7 13.55 -16.22 -3.91
CA GLN A 7 12.60 -16.52 -2.84
C GLN A 7 11.22 -16.05 -3.30
N THR A 8 10.23 -16.88 -3.09
CA THR A 8 8.83 -16.49 -3.26
C THR A 8 8.29 -16.10 -1.90
N VAL A 9 7.81 -14.87 -1.79
CA VAL A 9 7.08 -14.36 -0.64
C VAL A 9 5.60 -14.39 -0.99
N SER A 10 4.79 -15.02 -0.16
CA SER A 10 3.35 -15.15 -0.40
C SER A 10 2.58 -14.92 0.90
N THR A 11 2.06 -13.71 1.03
CA THR A 11 1.29 -13.22 2.18
C THR A 11 0.04 -12.48 1.71
N ALA A 12 -0.62 -13.03 0.66
CA ALA A 12 -1.78 -12.45 0.01
C ALA A 12 -1.50 -11.00 -0.45
N CYS A 13 -2.35 -10.04 -0.08
CA CYS A 13 -2.24 -8.64 -0.52
C CYS A 13 -0.98 -7.93 -0.02
N SER A 14 -0.34 -8.41 1.05
CA SER A 14 0.89 -7.83 1.59
C SER A 14 2.17 -8.36 0.93
N SER A 15 2.08 -9.36 0.02
CA SER A 15 3.24 -10.03 -0.56
C SER A 15 4.27 -9.07 -1.16
N GLY A 16 3.83 -8.01 -1.84
CA GLY A 16 4.72 -6.99 -2.40
C GLY A 16 5.50 -6.21 -1.34
N GLY A 17 4.84 -5.80 -0.27
CA GLY A 17 5.47 -5.14 0.88
C GLY A 17 6.43 -6.08 1.62
N ASP A 18 6.03 -7.33 1.82
CA ASP A 18 6.89 -8.34 2.47
C ASP A 18 8.09 -8.73 1.62
N ALA A 19 7.98 -8.68 0.29
CA ALA A 19 9.12 -8.86 -0.60
C ALA A 19 10.15 -7.75 -0.42
N ILE A 20 9.70 -6.49 -0.29
CA ILE A 20 10.57 -5.34 0.00
C ILE A 20 11.21 -5.52 1.38
N ASN A 21 10.41 -5.79 2.42
CA ASN A 21 10.92 -6.01 3.78
C ASN A 21 11.97 -7.13 3.83
N THR A 22 11.69 -8.27 3.18
CA THR A 22 12.63 -9.39 3.10
C THR A 22 13.94 -8.98 2.42
N ALA A 23 13.87 -8.19 1.35
CA ALA A 23 15.04 -7.68 0.66
C ALA A 23 15.86 -6.75 1.57
N CYS A 24 15.21 -5.81 2.26
CA CYS A 24 15.85 -4.91 3.22
C CYS A 24 16.56 -5.70 4.34
N MET A 25 15.91 -6.69 4.93
CA MET A 25 16.51 -7.55 5.97
C MET A 25 17.75 -8.32 5.44
N CYS A 26 17.70 -8.80 4.20
CA CYS A 26 18.86 -9.49 3.59
C CYS A 26 20.03 -8.51 3.42
N MET A 27 19.77 -7.30 2.98
CA MET A 27 20.79 -6.26 2.77
C MET A 27 21.36 -5.78 4.10
N GLN A 28 20.53 -5.46 5.09
CA GLN A 28 20.94 -5.06 6.43
C GLN A 28 21.79 -6.12 7.15
N SER A 29 21.54 -7.40 6.85
CA SER A 29 22.35 -8.52 7.38
C SER A 29 23.65 -8.79 6.60
N GLY A 30 23.99 -7.93 5.62
CA GLY A 30 25.20 -8.06 4.79
C GLY A 30 25.20 -9.25 3.83
N LYS A 31 24.03 -9.82 3.51
CA LYS A 31 23.92 -10.96 2.60
C LYS A 31 23.90 -10.56 1.12
N ALA A 32 23.59 -9.31 0.82
CA ALA A 32 23.55 -8.77 -0.52
C ALA A 32 23.67 -7.23 -0.50
N ASP A 33 24.34 -6.68 -1.49
CA ASP A 33 24.40 -5.23 -1.70
C ASP A 33 23.32 -4.74 -2.66
N ILE A 34 22.77 -5.65 -3.49
CA ILE A 34 21.67 -5.38 -4.44
C ILE A 34 20.63 -6.49 -4.31
N MET A 35 19.37 -6.08 -4.26
CA MET A 35 18.20 -6.97 -4.30
C MET A 35 17.18 -6.46 -5.31
N LEU A 36 16.52 -7.38 -5.98
CA LEU A 36 15.38 -7.09 -6.84
C LEU A 36 14.10 -7.56 -6.13
N ALA A 37 13.27 -6.60 -5.68
CA ALA A 37 11.95 -6.89 -5.16
C ALA A 37 10.92 -6.78 -6.29
N VAL A 38 10.17 -7.85 -6.52
CA VAL A 38 9.19 -7.95 -7.62
C VAL A 38 7.84 -8.34 -7.06
N GLY A 39 6.79 -7.66 -7.49
CA GLY A 39 5.40 -8.07 -7.30
C GLY A 39 4.72 -8.20 -8.66
N ALA A 40 4.06 -9.31 -8.89
CA ALA A 40 3.29 -9.55 -10.11
C ALA A 40 2.03 -10.34 -9.78
N GLU A 41 0.93 -9.97 -10.41
CA GLU A 41 -0.35 -10.64 -10.21
C GLU A 41 -1.12 -10.74 -11.52
N SER A 42 -1.66 -11.94 -11.79
CA SER A 42 -2.54 -12.21 -12.92
C SER A 42 -3.55 -13.26 -12.49
N VAL A 43 -4.66 -12.81 -11.91
CA VAL A 43 -5.65 -13.68 -11.24
C VAL A 43 -7.06 -13.53 -11.80
N LEU A 44 -7.22 -12.85 -12.95
CA LEU A 44 -8.52 -12.72 -13.61
C LEU A 44 -8.93 -14.03 -14.27
N CYS A 45 -9.18 -15.05 -13.47
CA CYS A 45 -9.69 -16.33 -13.91
C CYS A 45 -10.98 -16.70 -13.16
N PRO A 46 -11.84 -17.55 -13.74
CA PRO A 46 -13.14 -17.90 -13.15
C PRO A 46 -13.04 -18.40 -11.72
N LEU A 47 -12.05 -19.22 -11.41
CA LEU A 47 -11.88 -19.78 -10.06
C LEU A 47 -11.69 -18.69 -9.00
N VAL A 48 -10.81 -17.73 -9.24
CA VAL A 48 -10.53 -16.64 -8.29
C VAL A 48 -11.72 -15.70 -8.20
N ILE A 49 -12.34 -15.34 -9.33
CA ILE A 49 -13.51 -14.46 -9.35
C ILE A 49 -14.67 -15.09 -8.55
N TYR A 50 -14.98 -16.36 -8.78
CA TYR A 50 -16.05 -17.04 -8.02
C TYR A 50 -15.72 -17.18 -6.53
N SER A 51 -14.47 -17.47 -6.20
CA SER A 51 -14.04 -17.58 -4.80
C SER A 51 -14.19 -16.26 -4.04
N LEU A 52 -13.74 -15.16 -4.63
CA LEU A 52 -13.85 -13.83 -4.04
C LEU A 52 -15.29 -13.29 -4.04
N ALA A 53 -16.08 -13.62 -5.06
CA ALA A 53 -17.51 -13.31 -5.08
C ALA A 53 -18.27 -14.05 -3.98
N ASN A 54 -17.96 -15.32 -3.76
CA ASN A 54 -18.52 -16.10 -2.64
C ASN A 54 -18.11 -15.53 -1.28
N ALA A 55 -16.91 -15.03 -1.15
CA ALA A 55 -16.44 -14.33 0.05
C ALA A 55 -17.10 -12.95 0.22
N LYS A 56 -17.94 -12.51 -0.73
CA LYS A 56 -18.60 -11.18 -0.75
C LYS A 56 -17.60 -10.03 -0.68
N ALA A 57 -16.42 -10.21 -1.27
CA ALA A 57 -15.34 -9.24 -1.25
C ALA A 57 -15.36 -8.31 -2.47
N LEU A 58 -15.97 -8.75 -3.59
CA LEU A 58 -15.99 -8.00 -4.84
C LEU A 58 -17.16 -7.03 -4.92
N SER A 59 -16.91 -5.88 -5.57
CA SER A 59 -17.95 -4.96 -5.99
C SER A 59 -18.92 -5.64 -6.96
N ARG A 60 -20.20 -5.31 -6.84
CA ARG A 60 -21.26 -5.78 -7.74
C ARG A 60 -21.72 -4.73 -8.75
N ARG A 61 -21.02 -3.63 -8.83
CA ARG A 61 -21.36 -2.49 -9.72
C ARG A 61 -20.97 -2.76 -11.17
N ASN A 62 -21.63 -3.75 -11.80
CA ASN A 62 -21.38 -4.13 -13.20
C ASN A 62 -22.07 -3.21 -14.22
N ASP A 63 -23.01 -2.42 -13.80
CA ASP A 63 -23.70 -1.39 -14.60
C ASP A 63 -22.83 -0.14 -14.82
N SER A 64 -21.84 0.08 -13.95
CA SER A 64 -20.92 1.20 -14.03
C SER A 64 -19.49 0.79 -13.65
N PRO A 65 -18.83 -0.07 -14.45
CA PRO A 65 -17.56 -0.69 -14.08
C PRO A 65 -16.41 0.31 -13.89
N SER A 66 -16.38 1.40 -14.64
CA SER A 66 -15.37 2.46 -14.51
C SER A 66 -15.40 3.20 -13.17
N THR A 67 -16.51 3.12 -12.44
CA THR A 67 -16.71 3.74 -11.12
C THR A 67 -16.88 2.72 -10.00
N ALA A 68 -16.64 1.44 -10.27
CA ALA A 68 -16.87 0.38 -9.31
C ALA A 68 -15.85 0.40 -8.17
N SER A 69 -14.55 0.59 -8.48
CA SER A 69 -13.51 0.76 -7.46
C SER A 69 -13.56 2.20 -6.93
N ARG A 70 -14.01 2.36 -5.67
CA ARG A 70 -14.25 3.66 -5.04
C ARG A 70 -13.87 3.67 -3.55
N PRO A 71 -12.58 3.65 -3.25
CA PRO A 71 -12.11 3.64 -1.88
C PRO A 71 -12.66 4.82 -1.07
N PHE A 72 -13.05 4.55 0.19
CA PHE A 72 -13.59 5.51 1.17
C PHE A 72 -14.91 6.19 0.81
N ASP A 73 -15.48 5.91 -0.37
CA ASP A 73 -16.77 6.47 -0.79
C ASP A 73 -17.93 5.80 -0.03
N VAL A 74 -18.94 6.58 0.32
CA VAL A 74 -20.11 6.10 1.08
C VAL A 74 -20.87 4.97 0.36
N THR A 75 -20.76 4.92 -0.97
CA THR A 75 -21.44 3.91 -1.80
C THR A 75 -20.54 2.75 -2.22
N ARG A 76 -19.36 2.60 -1.63
CA ARG A 76 -18.45 1.47 -1.89
C ARG A 76 -19.10 0.15 -1.46
N ASP A 77 -18.87 -0.91 -2.21
CA ASP A 77 -19.50 -2.22 -1.99
C ASP A 77 -18.56 -3.41 -2.13
N GLY A 78 -17.25 -3.17 -2.22
CA GLY A 78 -16.22 -4.18 -2.41
C GLY A 78 -15.13 -3.74 -3.37
N PHE A 79 -14.08 -4.54 -3.49
CA PHE A 79 -12.98 -4.20 -4.39
C PHE A 79 -13.21 -4.71 -5.82
N VAL A 80 -12.47 -4.14 -6.75
CA VAL A 80 -12.34 -4.62 -8.13
C VAL A 80 -10.97 -5.27 -8.27
N ILE A 81 -10.90 -6.48 -8.81
CA ILE A 81 -9.63 -7.17 -9.05
C ILE A 81 -8.85 -6.40 -10.13
N GLY A 82 -7.57 -6.14 -9.86
CA GLY A 82 -6.61 -5.64 -10.84
C GLY A 82 -5.54 -6.68 -11.13
N GLU A 83 -4.92 -6.56 -12.29
CA GLU A 83 -3.71 -7.30 -12.68
C GLU A 83 -2.60 -6.32 -12.96
N GLY A 84 -1.37 -6.72 -12.72
CA GLY A 84 -0.22 -5.88 -12.99
C GLY A 84 1.04 -6.38 -12.31
N GLY A 85 2.08 -5.57 -12.38
CA GLY A 85 3.35 -5.87 -11.75
C GLY A 85 4.27 -4.68 -11.69
N GLY A 86 5.25 -4.79 -10.84
CA GLY A 86 6.31 -3.81 -10.66
C GLY A 86 7.57 -4.46 -10.11
N ALA A 87 8.66 -3.74 -10.22
CA ALA A 87 9.95 -4.15 -9.70
C ALA A 87 10.70 -2.95 -9.12
N LEU A 88 11.36 -3.16 -8.00
CA LEU A 88 12.26 -2.21 -7.36
C LEU A 88 13.66 -2.81 -7.30
N VAL A 89 14.64 -2.08 -7.77
CA VAL A 89 16.04 -2.38 -7.51
C VAL A 89 16.42 -1.68 -6.21
N LEU A 90 16.71 -2.45 -5.19
CA LEU A 90 17.14 -2.00 -3.88
C LEU A 90 18.65 -2.17 -3.80
N GLU A 91 19.34 -1.15 -3.30
CA GLU A 91 20.80 -1.18 -3.11
C GLU A 91 21.15 -0.61 -1.74
N THR A 92 22.26 -1.05 -1.18
CA THR A 92 22.87 -0.31 -0.07
C THR A 92 23.33 1.05 -0.57
N GLU A 93 23.20 2.07 0.27
CA GLU A 93 23.62 3.44 -0.09
C GLU A 93 25.08 3.47 -0.56
N GLU A 94 25.96 2.78 0.16
CA GLU A 94 27.38 2.68 -0.18
C GLU A 94 27.60 2.13 -1.61
N HIS A 95 26.92 1.04 -1.96
CA HIS A 95 27.02 0.45 -3.29
C HIS A 95 26.46 1.37 -4.38
N ALA A 96 25.32 1.99 -4.15
CA ALA A 96 24.70 2.93 -5.08
C ALA A 96 25.61 4.13 -5.36
N LEU A 97 26.17 4.74 -4.33
CA LEU A 97 27.08 5.88 -4.43
C LEU A 97 28.39 5.49 -5.15
N ALA A 98 28.97 4.31 -4.84
CA ALA A 98 30.21 3.84 -5.46
C ALA A 98 30.12 3.70 -6.98
N ARG A 99 28.94 3.36 -7.52
CA ARG A 99 28.71 3.26 -8.97
C ARG A 99 28.06 4.51 -9.59
N GLY A 100 27.84 5.56 -8.82
CA GLY A 100 27.20 6.80 -9.30
C GLY A 100 25.72 6.63 -9.67
N ALA A 101 25.01 5.75 -8.99
CA ALA A 101 23.58 5.53 -9.25
C ALA A 101 22.74 6.75 -8.88
N LYS A 102 21.66 7.00 -9.63
CA LYS A 102 20.61 7.89 -9.16
C LYS A 102 19.80 7.19 -8.07
N ILE A 103 19.79 7.75 -6.88
CA ILE A 103 18.92 7.32 -5.78
C ILE A 103 17.61 8.10 -5.91
N TYR A 104 16.48 7.37 -5.97
CA TYR A 104 15.15 7.96 -6.10
C TYR A 104 14.51 8.24 -4.74
N ALA A 105 14.71 7.33 -3.78
CA ALA A 105 14.25 7.42 -2.41
C ALA A 105 15.03 6.44 -1.55
N GLU A 106 14.92 6.58 -0.24
CA GLU A 106 15.46 5.67 0.77
C GLU A 106 14.31 4.95 1.47
N ILE A 107 14.44 3.63 1.69
CA ILE A 107 13.53 2.88 2.54
C ILE A 107 14.05 2.98 3.96
N ARG A 108 13.34 3.72 4.80
CA ARG A 108 13.76 4.06 6.15
C ARG A 108 13.27 3.09 7.20
N GLY A 109 12.12 2.46 6.99
CA GLY A 109 11.55 1.55 7.96
C GLY A 109 10.47 0.67 7.37
N CYS A 110 10.32 -0.50 7.96
CA CYS A 110 9.33 -1.50 7.61
C CYS A 110 8.50 -1.88 8.82
N GLY A 111 7.24 -2.23 8.60
CA GLY A 111 6.36 -2.80 9.61
C GLY A 111 5.69 -4.05 9.08
N ASN A 112 5.67 -5.10 9.89
CA ASN A 112 4.99 -6.34 9.54
C ASN A 112 4.29 -6.91 10.77
N THR A 113 2.98 -7.12 10.65
CA THR A 113 2.14 -7.61 11.73
C THR A 113 1.02 -8.49 11.19
N ASP A 114 0.48 -9.32 12.06
CA ASP A 114 -0.70 -10.14 11.79
C ASP A 114 -1.80 -9.81 12.83
N ASP A 115 -3.02 -9.63 12.35
CA ASP A 115 -4.19 -9.43 13.24
C ASP A 115 -4.56 -10.71 14.00
N ALA A 116 -4.31 -11.89 13.44
CA ALA A 116 -4.71 -13.20 13.97
C ALA A 116 -6.18 -13.24 14.46
N TYR A 117 -7.05 -12.50 13.76
CA TYR A 117 -8.44 -12.25 14.17
C TYR A 117 -9.46 -13.00 13.31
N HIS A 118 -9.35 -12.88 11.98
CA HIS A 118 -10.30 -13.46 11.04
C HIS A 118 -9.62 -13.72 9.69
N VAL A 119 -10.16 -14.65 8.90
CA VAL A 119 -9.55 -15.06 7.62
C VAL A 119 -9.41 -13.89 6.63
N THR A 120 -10.36 -12.95 6.62
CA THR A 120 -10.38 -11.84 5.65
C THR A 120 -10.67 -10.46 6.25
N ALA A 121 -11.30 -10.40 7.43
CA ALA A 121 -11.67 -9.12 8.04
C ALA A 121 -10.58 -8.62 8.99
N PRO A 122 -10.26 -7.31 8.95
CA PRO A 122 -9.32 -6.72 9.90
C PRO A 122 -9.89 -6.75 11.32
N HIS A 123 -8.99 -6.72 12.31
CA HIS A 123 -9.41 -6.55 13.71
C HIS A 123 -10.17 -5.24 13.86
N PRO A 124 -11.37 -5.21 14.49
CA PRO A 124 -12.22 -4.02 14.55
C PRO A 124 -11.54 -2.77 15.14
N GLU A 125 -10.60 -2.96 16.05
CA GLU A 125 -9.83 -1.87 16.65
C GLU A 125 -8.60 -1.47 15.83
N GLY A 126 -8.30 -2.17 14.71
CA GLY A 126 -7.16 -1.93 13.84
C GLY A 126 -5.80 -2.20 14.50
N ARG A 127 -5.72 -3.14 15.43
CA ARG A 127 -4.51 -3.41 16.23
C ARG A 127 -3.29 -3.69 15.37
N GLY A 128 -3.41 -4.56 14.39
CA GLY A 128 -2.32 -4.92 13.48
C GLY A 128 -1.88 -3.71 12.64
N ALA A 129 -2.82 -3.01 12.00
CA ALA A 129 -2.51 -1.84 11.19
C ALA A 129 -1.82 -0.73 12.02
N ILE A 130 -2.29 -0.46 13.24
CA ILE A 130 -1.67 0.50 14.15
C ILE A 130 -0.26 0.07 14.52
N ALA A 131 -0.07 -1.20 14.88
CA ALA A 131 1.24 -1.72 15.26
C ALA A 131 2.22 -1.68 14.09
N CYS A 132 1.78 -2.06 12.88
CA CYS A 132 2.55 -2.02 11.65
C CYS A 132 3.05 -0.60 11.34
N MET A 133 2.16 0.40 11.31
CA MET A 133 2.55 1.80 11.07
C MET A 133 3.52 2.32 12.15
N LYS A 134 3.26 2.03 13.43
CA LYS A 134 4.15 2.43 14.51
C LYS A 134 5.52 1.78 14.42
N GLN A 135 5.59 0.51 14.03
CA GLN A 135 6.84 -0.21 13.83
C GLN A 135 7.67 0.44 12.72
N ALA A 136 7.07 0.71 11.55
CA ALA A 136 7.75 1.35 10.43
C ALA A 136 8.27 2.75 10.80
N ILE A 137 7.45 3.57 11.47
CA ILE A 137 7.84 4.92 11.94
C ILE A 137 8.99 4.85 12.95
N ALA A 138 8.93 3.92 13.89
CA ALA A 138 9.97 3.73 14.90
C ALA A 138 11.30 3.27 14.28
N GLU A 139 11.25 2.31 13.33
CA GLU A 139 12.44 1.85 12.62
C GLU A 139 13.05 2.96 11.78
N ALA A 140 12.22 3.79 11.14
CA ALA A 140 12.67 4.96 10.38
C ALA A 140 13.32 6.05 11.26
N GLY A 141 13.10 6.04 12.56
CA GLY A 141 13.62 7.04 13.50
C GLY A 141 13.01 8.43 13.32
N ILE A 142 11.75 8.51 12.89
CA ILE A 142 11.02 9.75 12.62
C ILE A 142 9.79 9.87 13.52
N ASN A 143 9.12 11.02 13.48
CA ASN A 143 7.84 11.22 14.15
C ASN A 143 6.67 10.99 13.16
N PRO A 144 5.48 10.62 13.65
CA PRO A 144 4.28 10.55 12.79
C PRO A 144 4.02 11.86 12.02
N SER A 145 4.33 13.03 12.62
CA SER A 145 4.16 14.34 11.99
C SER A 145 5.06 14.60 10.78
N ASP A 146 6.10 13.79 10.60
CA ASP A 146 7.04 13.95 9.48
C ASP A 146 6.51 13.29 8.20
N ILE A 147 5.51 12.39 8.33
CA ILE A 147 4.86 11.73 7.20
C ILE A 147 3.90 12.70 6.49
N GLY A 148 4.20 13.02 5.25
CA GLY A 148 3.38 13.91 4.42
C GLY A 148 2.30 13.18 3.60
N TYR A 149 2.51 11.89 3.31
CA TYR A 149 1.60 11.10 2.47
C TYR A 149 1.52 9.64 2.91
N ILE A 150 0.33 9.06 2.81
CA ILE A 150 0.07 7.62 2.93
C ILE A 150 -0.63 7.13 1.66
N ASN A 151 -0.03 6.16 0.98
CA ASN A 151 -0.75 5.34 0.00
C ASN A 151 -1.45 4.23 0.78
N ALA A 152 -2.74 4.37 0.97
CA ALA A 152 -3.54 3.48 1.79
C ALA A 152 -3.82 2.14 1.11
N HIS A 153 -4.10 1.11 1.89
CA HIS A 153 -4.65 -0.12 1.35
C HIS A 153 -5.98 0.13 0.65
N GLY A 154 -6.91 0.84 1.28
CA GLY A 154 -8.09 1.44 0.66
C GLY A 154 -8.69 0.60 -0.47
N THR A 155 -9.27 -0.57 -0.12
CA THR A 155 -9.76 -1.54 -1.12
C THR A 155 -11.19 -1.29 -1.57
N ALA A 156 -11.85 -0.26 -1.07
CA ALA A 156 -13.27 -0.02 -1.25
C ALA A 156 -14.17 -1.06 -0.56
N THR A 157 -13.66 -1.74 0.45
CA THR A 157 -14.49 -2.62 1.30
C THR A 157 -15.01 -1.84 2.51
N ASN A 158 -16.28 -2.07 2.89
CA ASN A 158 -16.91 -1.29 3.95
C ASN A 158 -16.10 -1.33 5.26
N LYS A 159 -15.76 -2.53 5.75
CA LYS A 159 -15.02 -2.69 7.00
C LYS A 159 -13.54 -2.31 6.88
N GLY A 160 -12.90 -2.67 5.76
CA GLY A 160 -11.48 -2.42 5.54
C GLY A 160 -11.16 -0.93 5.62
N ASP A 161 -11.84 -0.14 4.81
CA ASP A 161 -11.60 1.31 4.71
C ASP A 161 -11.91 2.04 6.01
N THR A 162 -12.99 1.65 6.72
CA THR A 162 -13.35 2.23 8.02
C THR A 162 -12.29 1.93 9.09
N VAL A 163 -11.83 0.68 9.19
CA VAL A 163 -10.81 0.30 10.17
C VAL A 163 -9.47 0.95 9.85
N GLU A 164 -9.08 1.00 8.58
CA GLU A 164 -7.84 1.67 8.17
C GLU A 164 -7.87 3.16 8.50
N THR A 165 -8.96 3.86 8.17
CA THR A 165 -9.18 5.27 8.54
C THR A 165 -9.04 5.49 10.05
N SER A 166 -9.71 4.67 10.85
CA SER A 166 -9.60 4.73 12.32
C SER A 166 -8.18 4.49 12.82
N SER A 167 -7.46 3.56 12.19
CA SER A 167 -6.07 3.23 12.53
C SER A 167 -5.12 4.38 12.22
N ILE A 168 -5.25 5.01 11.06
CA ILE A 168 -4.48 6.19 10.67
C ILE A 168 -4.70 7.32 11.70
N LYS A 169 -5.96 7.62 12.04
CA LYS A 169 -6.27 8.65 13.05
C LYS A 169 -5.63 8.37 14.41
N LYS A 170 -5.62 7.10 14.85
CA LYS A 170 -5.01 6.72 16.13
C LYS A 170 -3.49 6.84 16.15
N VAL A 171 -2.83 6.68 15.00
CA VAL A 171 -1.38 6.79 14.88
C VAL A 171 -0.95 8.25 14.75
N PHE A 172 -1.64 9.03 13.92
CA PHE A 172 -1.22 10.38 13.52
C PHE A 172 -1.87 11.50 14.35
N GLY A 173 -2.93 11.20 15.09
CA GLY A 173 -3.59 12.15 15.99
C GLY A 173 -4.09 13.39 15.26
N SER A 174 -3.59 14.57 15.65
CA SER A 174 -3.98 15.85 15.05
C SER A 174 -3.19 16.23 13.79
N THR A 175 -2.09 15.54 13.50
CA THR A 175 -1.21 15.83 12.35
C THR A 175 -1.39 14.76 11.30
N LEU A 176 -2.55 14.80 10.63
CA LEU A 176 -2.89 13.81 9.61
C LEU A 176 -2.17 14.13 8.29
N PRO A 177 -1.51 13.13 7.67
CA PRO A 177 -0.95 13.28 6.32
C PRO A 177 -2.07 13.30 5.27
N TYR A 178 -1.70 13.65 4.04
CA TYR A 178 -2.55 13.32 2.89
C TYR A 178 -2.66 11.80 2.75
N VAL A 179 -3.83 11.31 2.42
CA VAL A 179 -4.08 9.88 2.20
C VAL A 179 -4.70 9.70 0.83
N SER A 180 -4.27 8.71 0.07
CA SER A 180 -5.03 8.29 -1.11
C SER A 180 -4.92 6.80 -1.34
N SER A 181 -5.90 6.22 -2.01
CA SER A 181 -5.81 4.87 -2.55
C SER A 181 -5.80 4.91 -4.06
N THR A 182 -4.70 4.43 -4.64
CA THR A 182 -4.58 4.29 -6.10
C THR A 182 -5.43 3.17 -6.67
N LYS A 183 -6.03 2.33 -5.81
CA LYS A 183 -6.91 1.22 -6.22
C LYS A 183 -8.20 1.68 -6.90
N GLY A 184 -8.59 2.95 -6.75
CA GLY A 184 -9.63 3.54 -7.58
C GLY A 184 -9.31 3.46 -9.07
N ALA A 185 -8.02 3.64 -9.44
CA ALA A 185 -7.53 3.62 -10.81
C ALA A 185 -7.06 2.22 -11.27
N THR A 186 -6.35 1.51 -10.40
CA THR A 186 -5.65 0.26 -10.75
C THR A 186 -6.44 -1.01 -10.45
N GLY A 187 -7.49 -0.90 -9.65
CA GLY A 187 -8.06 -2.05 -8.97
C GLY A 187 -7.11 -2.60 -7.91
N HIS A 188 -7.50 -3.68 -7.28
CA HIS A 188 -6.67 -4.37 -6.28
C HIS A 188 -5.82 -5.44 -6.95
N MET A 189 -4.54 -5.16 -7.14
CA MET A 189 -3.55 -6.05 -7.77
C MET A 189 -2.96 -7.07 -6.78
N MET A 190 -3.66 -7.43 -5.72
CA MET A 190 -3.29 -8.44 -4.73
C MET A 190 -1.78 -8.38 -4.36
N GLY A 191 -1.03 -9.44 -4.67
CA GLY A 191 0.39 -9.52 -4.36
C GLY A 191 1.29 -8.49 -5.07
N ALA A 192 0.85 -7.89 -6.17
CA ALA A 192 1.56 -6.80 -6.84
C ALA A 192 1.29 -5.43 -6.20
N GLY A 193 0.26 -5.30 -5.36
CA GLY A 193 -0.17 -4.03 -4.78
C GLY A 193 0.95 -3.29 -4.06
N GLY A 194 1.62 -3.94 -3.12
CA GLY A 194 2.66 -3.29 -2.29
C GLY A 194 3.84 -2.73 -3.10
N ILE A 195 4.27 -3.40 -4.17
CA ILE A 195 5.35 -2.89 -5.05
C ILE A 195 4.87 -1.65 -5.81
N THR A 196 3.69 -1.71 -6.42
CA THR A 196 3.17 -0.60 -7.25
C THR A 196 2.82 0.61 -6.39
N GLU A 197 2.35 0.41 -5.18
CA GLU A 197 2.06 1.46 -4.20
C GLU A 197 3.35 2.09 -3.66
N THR A 198 4.39 1.31 -3.41
CA THR A 198 5.72 1.84 -3.07
C THR A 198 6.29 2.69 -4.21
N ILE A 199 6.20 2.23 -5.47
CA ILE A 199 6.62 3.02 -6.63
C ILE A 199 5.83 4.34 -6.69
N THR A 200 4.55 4.30 -6.38
CA THR A 200 3.70 5.50 -6.32
C THR A 200 4.18 6.47 -5.23
N CYS A 201 4.53 5.98 -4.03
CA CYS A 201 5.10 6.81 -2.97
C CYS A 201 6.42 7.45 -3.41
N VAL A 202 7.33 6.69 -4.01
CA VAL A 202 8.58 7.21 -4.58
C VAL A 202 8.30 8.33 -5.59
N LYS A 203 7.33 8.14 -6.48
CA LYS A 203 6.93 9.17 -7.46
C LYS A 203 6.28 10.38 -6.80
N ALA A 204 5.51 10.19 -5.75
CA ALA A 204 4.93 11.30 -5.00
C ALA A 204 6.01 12.18 -4.37
N ILE A 205 7.02 11.57 -3.76
CA ILE A 205 8.19 12.27 -3.21
C ILE A 205 8.97 13.00 -4.33
N GLU A 206 9.30 12.29 -5.42
CA GLU A 206 10.10 12.85 -6.53
C GLU A 206 9.42 14.04 -7.21
N THR A 207 8.09 14.00 -7.35
CA THR A 207 7.33 15.01 -8.12
C THR A 207 6.62 16.06 -7.28
N GLY A 208 6.59 15.89 -5.96
CA GLY A 208 5.78 16.73 -5.07
C GLY A 208 4.29 16.68 -5.45
N THR A 209 3.79 15.48 -5.78
CA THR A 209 2.40 15.32 -6.24
C THR A 209 1.77 14.10 -5.60
N VAL A 210 0.77 14.32 -4.76
CA VAL A 210 -0.04 13.26 -4.18
C VAL A 210 -1.07 12.81 -5.22
N PRO A 211 -1.09 11.51 -5.59
CA PRO A 211 -2.09 10.99 -6.51
C PRO A 211 -3.49 10.98 -5.87
N PRO A 212 -4.56 11.07 -6.67
CA PRO A 212 -5.90 11.12 -6.14
C PRO A 212 -6.45 9.74 -5.79
N THR A 213 -7.43 9.71 -4.89
CA THR A 213 -8.42 8.64 -4.79
C THR A 213 -9.53 8.94 -5.80
N ILE A 214 -9.51 8.28 -6.95
CA ILE A 214 -10.56 8.50 -7.95
C ILE A 214 -11.84 7.79 -7.55
N ASN A 215 -12.98 8.26 -8.10
CA ASN A 215 -14.33 7.80 -7.79
C ASN A 215 -14.78 8.07 -6.34
N LEU A 216 -14.04 8.86 -5.58
CA LEU A 216 -14.45 9.33 -4.26
C LEU A 216 -15.29 10.60 -4.42
N ASN A 217 -16.60 10.44 -4.49
CA ASN A 217 -17.52 11.57 -4.67
C ASN A 217 -18.08 12.06 -3.33
N GLU A 218 -18.32 11.16 -2.40
CA GLU A 218 -18.81 11.46 -1.05
C GLU A 218 -18.10 10.55 -0.04
N VAL A 219 -17.32 11.16 0.85
CA VAL A 219 -16.60 10.42 1.88
C VAL A 219 -17.61 9.79 2.85
N ASP A 220 -17.47 8.50 3.11
CA ASP A 220 -18.26 7.81 4.13
C ASP A 220 -18.10 8.52 5.49
N PRO A 221 -19.19 8.85 6.20
CA PRO A 221 -19.11 9.44 7.53
C PRO A 221 -18.22 8.69 8.51
N GLU A 222 -18.15 7.36 8.41
CA GLU A 222 -17.25 6.54 9.23
C GLU A 222 -15.76 6.73 8.87
N CYS A 223 -15.48 7.23 7.67
CA CYS A 223 -14.15 7.57 7.20
C CYS A 223 -13.83 9.08 7.31
N ALA A 224 -14.76 9.93 7.74
CA ALA A 224 -14.57 11.38 7.76
C ALA A 224 -13.37 11.86 8.56
N GLY A 225 -12.86 13.05 8.23
CA GLY A 225 -11.79 13.74 8.97
C GLY A 225 -10.37 13.49 8.46
N ILE A 226 -10.19 12.82 7.34
CA ILE A 226 -8.92 12.68 6.60
C ILE A 226 -9.09 13.34 5.23
N ASP A 227 -8.04 13.99 4.72
CA ASP A 227 -7.97 14.43 3.33
C ASP A 227 -7.53 13.26 2.45
N PHE A 228 -8.50 12.59 1.83
CA PHE A 228 -8.28 11.46 0.92
C PHE A 228 -7.88 11.85 -0.50
N VAL A 229 -7.60 13.12 -0.74
CA VAL A 229 -7.22 13.63 -2.07
C VAL A 229 -8.21 13.18 -3.14
N ALA A 230 -9.49 13.54 -2.94
CA ALA A 230 -10.59 13.08 -3.78
C ALA A 230 -10.44 13.54 -5.24
N ASN A 231 -10.51 12.61 -6.19
CA ASN A 231 -10.62 12.77 -7.64
C ASN A 231 -9.52 13.60 -8.34
N THR A 232 -8.83 14.51 -7.67
CA THR A 232 -7.83 15.40 -8.29
C THR A 232 -6.54 15.38 -7.49
N ALA A 233 -5.42 15.17 -8.18
CA ALA A 233 -4.10 15.18 -7.57
C ALA A 233 -3.77 16.52 -6.90
N LYS A 234 -3.02 16.48 -5.80
CA LYS A 234 -2.59 17.67 -5.06
C LYS A 234 -1.08 17.85 -5.12
N LYS A 235 -0.64 19.11 -5.25
CA LYS A 235 0.76 19.47 -5.02
C LYS A 235 1.01 19.60 -3.53
N ALA A 236 2.08 18.95 -3.07
CA ALA A 236 2.54 19.02 -1.69
C ALA A 236 4.03 18.71 -1.62
N GLU A 237 4.72 19.31 -0.66
CA GLU A 237 6.06 18.89 -0.31
C GLU A 237 5.95 17.61 0.52
N ILE A 238 6.59 16.54 0.05
CA ILE A 238 6.54 15.21 0.67
C ILE A 238 7.96 14.75 0.90
N ASN A 239 8.39 14.73 2.15
CA ASN A 239 9.71 14.23 2.53
C ASN A 239 9.65 12.76 2.95
N PHE A 240 8.53 12.33 3.52
CA PHE A 240 8.27 10.95 3.92
C PHE A 240 6.87 10.50 3.48
N ALA A 241 6.78 9.26 2.96
CA ALA A 241 5.54 8.62 2.54
C ALA A 241 5.54 7.14 2.96
#